data_52ae25aac0e16960e7d32bb07ea0df97
#
_entry.id   52ae25aac0e16960e7d32bb07ea0df97
#
_cell.length_a   1.000
_cell.length_b   1.000
_cell.length_c   1.000
_cell.angle_alpha   90.00
_cell.angle_beta   90.00
_cell.angle_gamma   90.00
#
_symmetry.space_group_name_H-M   'P 1'
#
loop_
_entity.id
_entity.type
_entity.pdbx_description
1 polymer ?
#
loop_
_entity_poly.entity_id
_entity_poly.type
_entity_poly.pdbx_seq_one_letter_code
_entity_poly.pdbx_strand_id
1 'polypeptide(L)'
;HGLMVMRHGKVCAEGWCTPYAPGLRHGLQSLSKTYAATAVGLLYTEGLIRLDERVIDIFPEDAPAQPSENLKKLTVRDVLCMGCGMHTPVNHEPGSCFMYNSVGSSMLAAMVVKKTGQSLQEYLTPRLYEKLGMDPASTSWYCMPDGVECGGAGMFSTTENNLRLMKLYADGGQWEGEQILAED
;
A
#
# COMPACT_ATOMS: atom_id res chain seq x y z
N HIS A 1 -19.77 -9.62 2.81
CA HIS A 1 -19.32 -10.05 1.49
C HIS A 1 -18.71 -11.45 1.55
N GLY A 2 -17.47 -11.63 2.04
CA GLY A 2 -16.76 -12.89 2.17
C GLY A 2 -15.99 -12.94 3.48
N LEU A 3 -15.82 -14.15 4.02
CA LEU A 3 -15.01 -14.44 5.20
C LEU A 3 -14.11 -15.62 4.90
N MET A 4 -12.84 -15.51 5.22
CA MET A 4 -11.90 -16.62 5.27
C MET A 4 -11.14 -16.55 6.59
N VAL A 5 -10.97 -17.68 7.24
CA VAL A 5 -10.22 -17.81 8.49
C VAL A 5 -9.08 -18.79 8.28
N MET A 6 -7.87 -18.35 8.62
CA MET A 6 -6.67 -19.19 8.57
C MET A 6 -6.12 -19.43 9.98
N ARG A 7 -5.71 -20.63 10.25
CA ARG A 7 -4.99 -21.02 11.47
C ARG A 7 -3.85 -21.97 11.13
N HIS A 8 -2.67 -21.70 11.66
CA HIS A 8 -1.46 -22.50 11.38
C HIS A 8 -1.21 -22.73 9.89
N GLY A 9 -1.37 -21.67 9.06
CA GLY A 9 -1.17 -21.71 7.62
C GLY A 9 -2.24 -22.46 6.81
N LYS A 10 -3.32 -22.92 7.44
CA LYS A 10 -4.42 -23.64 6.78
C LYS A 10 -5.73 -22.87 6.91
N VAL A 11 -6.48 -22.77 5.81
CA VAL A 11 -7.86 -22.25 5.84
C VAL A 11 -8.72 -23.24 6.60
N CYS A 12 -9.35 -22.78 7.67
CA CYS A 12 -10.23 -23.62 8.54
C CYS A 12 -11.70 -23.24 8.43
N ALA A 13 -12.03 -22.09 7.87
CA ALA A 13 -13.40 -21.69 7.55
C ALA A 13 -13.40 -20.70 6.40
N GLU A 14 -14.42 -20.80 5.54
CA GLU A 14 -14.69 -19.84 4.48
C GLU A 14 -16.19 -19.75 4.19
N GLY A 15 -16.64 -18.60 3.71
CA GLY A 15 -18.03 -18.37 3.35
C GLY A 15 -18.25 -17.03 2.66
N TRP A 16 -19.26 -16.98 1.80
CA TRP A 16 -19.66 -15.80 1.07
C TRP A 16 -21.16 -15.55 1.20
N CYS A 17 -21.54 -14.30 1.41
CA CYS A 17 -22.94 -13.87 1.41
C CYS A 17 -23.37 -13.51 -0.01
N THR A 18 -24.48 -14.04 -0.48
CA THR A 18 -25.08 -13.68 -1.77
C THR A 18 -25.16 -12.14 -1.91
N PRO A 19 -24.77 -11.53 -3.05
CA PRO A 19 -24.42 -12.16 -4.34
C PRO A 19 -22.93 -12.55 -4.49
N TYR A 20 -22.13 -12.47 -3.46
CA TYR A 20 -20.71 -12.79 -3.52
C TYR A 20 -20.45 -14.30 -3.53
N ALA A 21 -19.33 -14.68 -4.16
CA ALA A 21 -18.87 -16.05 -4.30
C ALA A 21 -17.33 -16.08 -4.30
N PRO A 22 -16.71 -17.27 -4.14
CA PRO A 22 -15.26 -17.42 -4.35
C PRO A 22 -14.85 -16.87 -5.72
N GLY A 23 -13.73 -16.19 -5.77
CA GLY A 23 -13.19 -15.61 -7.01
C GLY A 23 -13.81 -14.28 -7.45
N LEU A 24 -14.95 -13.86 -6.90
CA LEU A 24 -15.47 -12.52 -7.17
C LEU A 24 -14.62 -11.45 -6.47
N ARG A 25 -14.31 -10.40 -7.22
CA ARG A 25 -13.57 -9.25 -6.69
C ARG A 25 -14.48 -8.36 -5.86
N HIS A 26 -13.92 -7.84 -4.79
CA HIS A 26 -14.54 -6.84 -3.92
C HIS A 26 -13.79 -5.52 -4.07
N GLY A 27 -14.48 -4.40 -4.02
CA GLY A 27 -13.85 -3.10 -3.83
C GLY A 27 -13.30 -3.05 -2.39
N LEU A 28 -12.00 -3.02 -2.25
CA LEU A 28 -11.32 -3.17 -0.95
C LEU A 28 -11.42 -1.93 -0.08
N GLN A 29 -11.81 -0.79 -0.65
CA GLN A 29 -11.82 0.46 0.07
C GLN A 29 -10.47 0.68 0.77
N SER A 30 -10.47 0.99 2.05
CA SER A 30 -9.24 1.30 2.80
C SER A 30 -8.25 0.15 2.98
N LEU A 31 -8.61 -1.09 2.70
CA LEU A 31 -7.64 -2.19 2.65
C LEU A 31 -6.63 -2.00 1.49
N SER A 32 -6.99 -1.23 0.47
CA SER A 32 -6.07 -0.78 -0.60
C SER A 32 -4.79 -0.14 -0.07
N LYS A 33 -4.89 0.56 1.07
CA LYS A 33 -3.74 1.22 1.73
C LYS A 33 -2.65 0.22 2.12
N THR A 34 -3.04 -1.00 2.53
CA THR A 34 -2.08 -2.05 2.86
C THR A 34 -1.28 -2.44 1.63
N TYR A 35 -1.92 -2.59 0.46
CA TYR A 35 -1.21 -2.90 -0.78
C TYR A 35 -0.29 -1.75 -1.24
N ALA A 36 -0.73 -0.50 -1.13
CA ALA A 36 0.11 0.66 -1.43
C ALA A 36 1.31 0.76 -0.45
N ALA A 37 1.09 0.49 0.84
CA ALA A 37 2.17 0.42 1.83
C ALA A 37 3.12 -0.75 1.54
N THR A 38 2.59 -1.92 1.15
CA THR A 38 3.40 -3.08 0.73
C THR A 38 4.29 -2.73 -0.47
N ALA A 39 3.77 -1.97 -1.45
CA ALA A 39 4.58 -1.53 -2.58
C ALA A 39 5.76 -0.65 -2.14
N VAL A 40 5.55 0.26 -1.20
CA VAL A 40 6.65 1.06 -0.63
C VAL A 40 7.60 0.21 0.20
N GLY A 41 7.09 -0.80 0.93
CA GLY A 41 7.92 -1.79 1.63
C GLY A 41 8.83 -2.57 0.67
N LEU A 42 8.32 -2.94 -0.53
CA LEU A 42 9.12 -3.57 -1.58
C LEU A 42 10.17 -2.60 -2.14
N LEU A 43 9.83 -1.33 -2.37
CA LEU A 43 10.83 -0.30 -2.75
C LEU A 43 11.94 -0.18 -1.70
N TYR A 44 11.59 -0.24 -0.42
CA TYR A 44 12.55 -0.21 0.68
C TYR A 44 13.44 -1.45 0.66
N THR A 45 12.86 -2.63 0.51
CA THR A 45 13.60 -3.91 0.40
C THR A 45 14.56 -3.91 -0.79
N GLU A 46 14.17 -3.31 -1.91
CA GLU A 46 15.00 -3.15 -3.12
C GLU A 46 16.02 -1.99 -3.01
N GLY A 47 16.02 -1.22 -1.94
CA GLY A 47 16.91 -0.05 -1.75
C GLY A 47 16.58 1.14 -2.64
N LEU A 48 15.38 1.20 -3.23
CA LEU A 48 14.94 2.27 -4.13
C LEU A 48 14.37 3.48 -3.39
N ILE A 49 13.96 3.29 -2.14
CA ILE A 49 13.46 4.34 -1.25
C ILE A 49 14.01 4.14 0.16
N ARG A 50 14.17 5.22 0.91
CA ARG A 50 14.54 5.17 2.32
C ARG A 50 13.38 5.69 3.17
N LEU A 51 13.20 5.13 4.35
CA LEU A 51 12.10 5.56 5.25
C LEU A 51 12.30 6.98 5.81
N ASP A 52 13.54 7.44 5.93
CA ASP A 52 13.92 8.79 6.35
C ASP A 52 14.03 9.79 5.18
N GLU A 53 13.77 9.35 3.93
CA GLU A 53 13.76 10.23 2.77
C GLU A 53 12.60 11.23 2.88
N ARG A 54 12.90 12.51 2.62
CA ARG A 54 11.89 13.56 2.73
C ARG A 54 10.96 13.54 1.52
N VAL A 55 9.67 13.69 1.76
CA VAL A 55 8.64 13.71 0.71
C VAL A 55 8.91 14.83 -0.30
N ILE A 56 9.35 15.99 0.17
CA ILE A 56 9.67 17.15 -0.67
C ILE A 56 10.85 16.88 -1.65
N ASP A 57 11.75 15.96 -1.31
CA ASP A 57 12.87 15.58 -2.18
C ASP A 57 12.44 14.55 -3.23
N ILE A 58 11.38 13.80 -2.96
CA ILE A 58 10.78 12.86 -3.93
C ILE A 58 9.95 13.62 -4.97
N PHE A 59 9.27 14.68 -4.56
CA PHE A 59 8.36 15.49 -5.40
C PHE A 59 8.78 16.97 -5.42
N PRO A 60 10.00 17.32 -5.90
CA PRO A 60 10.46 18.70 -5.87
C PRO A 60 9.64 19.62 -6.77
N GLU A 61 9.06 19.11 -7.86
CA GLU A 61 8.22 19.87 -8.79
C GLU A 61 6.85 20.24 -8.22
N ASP A 62 6.34 19.46 -7.25
CA ASP A 62 5.05 19.67 -6.60
C ASP A 62 5.20 20.48 -5.30
N ALA A 63 6.44 20.75 -4.89
CA ALA A 63 6.70 21.49 -3.67
C ALA A 63 6.24 22.96 -3.81
N PRO A 64 5.49 23.49 -2.82
CA PRO A 64 5.13 24.90 -2.85
C PRO A 64 6.38 25.78 -2.76
N ALA A 65 6.31 26.98 -3.37
CA ALA A 65 7.44 27.93 -3.38
C ALA A 65 7.93 28.30 -1.96
N GLN A 66 7.06 28.22 -0.97
CA GLN A 66 7.38 28.45 0.44
C GLN A 66 6.84 27.28 1.28
N PRO A 67 7.53 26.13 1.35
CA PRO A 67 7.11 24.99 2.14
C PRO A 67 7.17 25.31 3.64
N SER A 68 6.16 24.84 4.39
CA SER A 68 6.16 24.96 5.85
C SER A 68 7.32 24.14 6.46
N GLU A 69 7.74 24.51 7.67
CA GLU A 69 8.81 23.77 8.37
C GLU A 69 8.44 22.28 8.60
N ASN A 70 7.15 21.99 8.81
CA ASN A 70 6.68 20.61 8.95
C ASN A 70 6.77 19.85 7.60
N LEU A 71 6.39 20.48 6.48
CA LEU A 71 6.50 19.84 5.17
C LEU A 71 7.96 19.54 4.81
N LYS A 72 8.89 20.42 5.18
CA LYS A 72 10.33 20.19 4.97
C LYS A 72 10.89 18.99 5.73
N LYS A 73 10.25 18.62 6.85
CA LYS A 73 10.66 17.49 7.69
C LYS A 73 9.93 16.19 7.37
N LEU A 74 8.79 16.25 6.66
CA LEU A 74 7.92 15.12 6.39
C LEU A 74 8.67 14.01 5.65
N THR A 75 8.69 12.80 6.22
CA THR A 75 9.39 11.63 5.68
C THR A 75 8.42 10.57 5.13
N VAL A 76 8.96 9.62 4.37
CA VAL A 76 8.24 8.44 3.89
C VAL A 76 7.65 7.65 5.08
N ARG A 77 8.41 7.50 6.17
CA ARG A 77 7.94 6.85 7.41
C ARG A 77 6.72 7.53 7.99
N ASP A 78 6.69 8.86 8.06
CA ASP A 78 5.56 9.59 8.59
C ASP A 78 4.29 9.38 7.76
N VAL A 79 4.44 9.30 6.42
CA VAL A 79 3.31 9.01 5.52
C VAL A 79 2.80 7.58 5.73
N LEU A 80 3.69 6.57 5.81
CA LEU A 80 3.35 5.18 6.06
C LEU A 80 2.61 4.99 7.40
N CYS A 81 3.06 5.69 8.44
CA CYS A 81 2.49 5.61 9.79
C CYS A 81 1.27 6.54 9.98
N MET A 82 0.83 7.25 8.93
CA MET A 82 -0.23 8.27 9.05
C MET A 82 0.11 9.35 10.10
N GLY A 83 1.41 9.65 10.25
CA GLY A 83 1.95 10.66 11.16
C GLY A 83 2.10 12.05 10.53
N CYS A 84 1.55 12.27 9.32
CA CYS A 84 1.76 13.51 8.56
C CYS A 84 0.82 14.66 8.94
N GLY A 85 -0.15 14.47 9.85
CA GLY A 85 -0.99 15.54 10.35
C GLY A 85 -1.72 16.33 9.26
N MET A 86 -2.36 15.65 8.29
CA MET A 86 -2.83 16.33 7.09
C MET A 86 -4.25 16.88 7.18
N HIS A 87 -4.30 18.16 7.28
CA HIS A 87 -4.97 18.99 6.24
C HIS A 87 -3.86 19.89 5.69
N THR A 88 -3.85 20.24 4.41
CA THR A 88 -2.92 21.24 3.88
C THR A 88 -3.15 22.60 4.55
N PRO A 89 -2.15 23.22 5.19
CA PRO A 89 -0.76 22.82 5.32
C PRO A 89 -0.54 21.71 6.37
N VAL A 90 0.59 21.00 6.33
CA VAL A 90 1.00 20.04 7.39
C VAL A 90 1.08 20.79 8.70
N ASN A 91 0.03 20.72 9.51
CA ASN A 91 -0.19 21.60 10.66
C ASN A 91 0.34 21.04 11.99
N HIS A 92 0.81 19.79 11.99
CA HIS A 92 1.46 19.16 13.13
C HIS A 92 2.87 18.73 12.74
N GLU A 93 3.75 18.65 13.74
CA GLU A 93 5.08 18.09 13.51
C GLU A 93 4.96 16.64 13.07
N PRO A 94 5.63 16.24 11.96
CA PRO A 94 5.58 14.87 11.46
C PRO A 94 5.92 13.85 12.56
N GLY A 95 5.16 12.76 12.63
CA GLY A 95 5.32 11.72 13.64
C GLY A 95 4.77 12.07 15.04
N SER A 96 4.34 13.30 15.29
CA SER A 96 3.86 13.72 16.63
C SER A 96 2.47 13.22 16.98
N CYS A 97 1.65 12.90 15.99
CA CYS A 97 0.29 12.38 16.20
C CYS A 97 -0.15 11.48 15.04
N PHE A 98 -0.98 10.50 15.33
CA PHE A 98 -1.66 9.71 14.30
C PHE A 98 -2.86 10.49 13.76
N MET A 99 -2.95 10.62 12.44
CA MET A 99 -4.13 11.15 11.77
C MET A 99 -4.44 10.34 10.52
N TYR A 100 -5.52 9.58 10.56
CA TYR A 100 -5.95 8.75 9.44
C TYR A 100 -6.16 9.60 8.18
N ASN A 101 -5.44 9.26 7.10
CA ASN A 101 -5.41 10.08 5.91
C ASN A 101 -5.31 9.26 4.62
N SER A 102 -6.30 9.40 3.74
CA SER A 102 -6.30 8.72 2.44
C SER A 102 -5.42 9.43 1.39
N VAL A 103 -5.17 10.73 1.54
CA VAL A 103 -4.29 11.48 0.64
C VAL A 103 -2.85 10.99 0.82
N GLY A 104 -2.38 10.86 2.08
CA GLY A 104 -1.07 10.26 2.36
C GLY A 104 -0.91 8.88 1.74
N SER A 105 -1.94 8.03 1.86
CA SER A 105 -1.89 6.70 1.25
C SER A 105 -1.89 6.74 -0.28
N SER A 106 -2.52 7.73 -0.91
CA SER A 106 -2.41 7.95 -2.37
C SER A 106 -1.03 8.48 -2.76
N MET A 107 -0.36 9.27 -1.90
CA MET A 107 1.03 9.66 -2.10
C MET A 107 1.97 8.45 -2.13
N LEU A 108 1.71 7.39 -1.38
CA LEU A 108 2.51 6.15 -1.46
C LEU A 108 2.46 5.55 -2.87
N ALA A 109 1.28 5.55 -3.52
CA ALA A 109 1.16 5.13 -4.91
C ALA A 109 1.97 6.04 -5.85
N ALA A 110 1.88 7.35 -5.68
CA ALA A 110 2.67 8.31 -6.45
C ALA A 110 4.19 8.12 -6.24
N MET A 111 4.64 7.78 -5.02
CA MET A 111 6.05 7.45 -4.76
C MET A 111 6.51 6.24 -5.58
N VAL A 112 5.68 5.20 -5.72
CA VAL A 112 6.01 4.04 -6.55
C VAL A 112 6.20 4.45 -8.01
N VAL A 113 5.25 5.22 -8.56
CA VAL A 113 5.36 5.74 -9.93
C VAL A 113 6.61 6.60 -10.10
N LYS A 114 6.89 7.50 -9.15
CA LYS A 114 8.04 8.39 -9.19
C LYS A 114 9.39 7.66 -9.17
N LYS A 115 9.49 6.61 -8.36
CA LYS A 115 10.73 5.84 -8.19
C LYS A 115 10.96 4.81 -9.29
N THR A 116 9.90 4.31 -9.94
CA THR A 116 10.01 3.16 -10.87
C THR A 116 9.49 3.44 -12.28
N GLY A 117 8.67 4.46 -12.46
CA GLY A 117 7.93 4.69 -13.70
C GLY A 117 6.77 3.70 -13.93
N GLN A 118 6.49 2.82 -12.98
CA GLN A 118 5.46 1.78 -13.05
C GLN A 118 4.25 2.15 -12.20
N SER A 119 3.05 1.75 -12.62
CA SER A 119 1.85 1.81 -11.79
C SER A 119 1.94 0.82 -10.61
N LEU A 120 1.06 0.94 -9.60
CA LEU A 120 1.00 -0.06 -8.52
C LEU A 120 0.72 -1.47 -9.05
N GLN A 121 -0.19 -1.60 -10.02
CA GLN A 121 -0.51 -2.90 -10.64
C GLN A 121 0.73 -3.50 -11.31
N GLU A 122 1.42 -2.72 -12.13
CA GLU A 122 2.61 -3.18 -12.86
C GLU A 122 3.76 -3.52 -11.90
N TYR A 123 3.96 -2.70 -10.86
CA TYR A 123 5.03 -2.89 -9.90
C TYR A 123 4.79 -4.10 -8.98
N LEU A 124 3.55 -4.25 -8.49
CA LEU A 124 3.17 -5.34 -7.57
C LEU A 124 3.03 -6.69 -8.27
N THR A 125 2.69 -6.73 -9.57
CA THR A 125 2.43 -7.99 -10.26
C THR A 125 3.59 -8.98 -10.12
N PRO A 126 4.81 -8.70 -10.59
CA PRO A 126 5.92 -9.68 -10.49
C PRO A 126 6.49 -9.81 -9.09
N ARG A 127 6.32 -8.81 -8.24
CA ARG A 127 6.98 -8.73 -6.91
C ARG A 127 6.14 -9.31 -5.77
N LEU A 128 4.83 -9.20 -5.92
CA LEU A 128 3.89 -9.63 -4.89
C LEU A 128 2.87 -10.62 -5.43
N TYR A 129 2.08 -10.25 -6.45
CA TYR A 129 0.93 -11.05 -6.86
C TYR A 129 1.35 -12.43 -7.35
N GLU A 130 2.26 -12.51 -8.30
CA GLU A 130 2.75 -13.78 -8.85
C GLU A 130 3.47 -14.61 -7.79
N LYS A 131 4.28 -13.99 -6.94
CA LYS A 131 5.01 -14.69 -5.86
C LYS A 131 4.07 -15.29 -4.83
N LEU A 132 2.99 -14.61 -4.49
CA LEU A 132 1.98 -15.12 -3.56
C LEU A 132 0.96 -16.05 -4.25
N GLY A 133 1.11 -16.34 -5.54
CA GLY A 133 0.16 -17.15 -6.31
C GLY A 133 -1.21 -16.48 -6.48
N MET A 134 -1.25 -15.14 -6.47
CA MET A 134 -2.44 -14.39 -6.84
C MET A 134 -2.49 -14.25 -8.35
N ASP A 135 -3.62 -14.54 -8.97
CA ASP A 135 -3.82 -14.24 -10.39
C ASP A 135 -3.88 -12.71 -10.59
N PRO A 136 -2.97 -12.10 -11.35
CA PRO A 136 -3.01 -10.65 -11.60
C PRO A 136 -4.32 -10.17 -12.22
N ALA A 137 -5.01 -11.01 -13.01
CA ALA A 137 -6.32 -10.69 -13.56
C ALA A 137 -7.43 -10.60 -12.50
N SER A 138 -7.19 -11.15 -11.30
CA SER A 138 -8.08 -11.04 -10.16
C SER A 138 -7.88 -9.76 -9.35
N THR A 139 -6.96 -8.90 -9.77
CA THR A 139 -6.67 -7.60 -9.15
C THR A 139 -6.87 -6.47 -10.15
N SER A 140 -7.25 -5.31 -9.69
CA SER A 140 -7.28 -4.08 -10.49
C SER A 140 -7.36 -2.86 -9.60
N TRP A 141 -7.01 -1.69 -10.15
CA TRP A 141 -7.02 -0.43 -9.44
C TRP A 141 -7.88 0.61 -10.16
N TYR A 142 -8.57 1.41 -9.39
CA TYR A 142 -9.18 2.65 -9.87
C TYR A 142 -8.09 3.72 -9.98
N CYS A 143 -8.03 4.40 -11.13
CA CYS A 143 -7.09 5.50 -11.35
C CYS A 143 -7.73 6.84 -11.03
N MET A 144 -6.95 7.74 -10.46
CA MET A 144 -7.27 9.15 -10.30
C MET A 144 -7.22 9.86 -11.66
N PRO A 145 -7.77 11.10 -11.80
CA PRO A 145 -7.76 11.83 -13.08
C PRO A 145 -6.38 12.08 -13.67
N ASP A 146 -5.32 12.08 -12.87
CA ASP A 146 -3.92 12.19 -13.27
C ASP A 146 -3.31 10.86 -13.77
N GLY A 147 -4.10 9.77 -13.75
CA GLY A 147 -3.67 8.43 -14.16
C GLY A 147 -2.98 7.62 -13.07
N VAL A 148 -2.71 8.21 -11.91
CA VAL A 148 -2.13 7.49 -10.76
C VAL A 148 -3.20 6.64 -10.09
N GLU A 149 -2.88 5.42 -9.73
CA GLU A 149 -3.79 4.52 -9.02
C GLU A 149 -4.10 5.02 -7.61
N CYS A 150 -5.37 4.95 -7.21
CA CYS A 150 -5.83 5.46 -5.92
C CYS A 150 -5.39 4.53 -4.78
N GLY A 151 -4.19 4.71 -4.25
CA GLY A 151 -3.63 3.93 -3.14
C GLY A 151 -4.45 3.98 -1.85
N GLY A 152 -5.29 5.00 -1.71
CA GLY A 152 -6.14 5.18 -0.52
C GLY A 152 -7.40 4.31 -0.47
N ALA A 153 -7.94 3.85 -1.62
CA ALA A 153 -9.23 3.14 -1.69
C ALA A 153 -9.50 2.37 -2.99
N GLY A 154 -8.60 2.43 -3.98
CA GLY A 154 -8.90 2.10 -5.38
C GLY A 154 -8.79 0.63 -5.78
N MET A 155 -8.35 -0.26 -4.92
CA MET A 155 -8.09 -1.66 -5.28
C MET A 155 -9.36 -2.52 -5.27
N PHE A 156 -9.43 -3.42 -6.25
CA PHE A 156 -10.38 -4.54 -6.30
C PHE A 156 -9.60 -5.85 -6.24
N SER A 157 -10.00 -6.77 -5.40
CA SER A 157 -9.36 -8.08 -5.26
C SER A 157 -10.30 -9.10 -4.60
N THR A 158 -9.87 -10.36 -4.55
CA THR A 158 -10.65 -11.45 -3.94
C THR A 158 -10.36 -11.56 -2.43
N THR A 159 -11.25 -12.24 -1.70
CA THR A 159 -11.05 -12.53 -0.27
C THR A 159 -9.79 -13.39 -0.06
N GLU A 160 -9.53 -14.35 -0.96
CA GLU A 160 -8.35 -15.22 -0.89
C GLU A 160 -7.04 -14.44 -1.07
N ASN A 161 -6.97 -13.54 -2.04
CA ASN A 161 -5.76 -12.71 -2.23
C ASN A 161 -5.44 -11.88 -0.98
N ASN A 162 -6.46 -11.32 -0.34
CA ASN A 162 -6.28 -10.59 0.91
C ASN A 162 -5.75 -11.50 2.03
N LEU A 163 -6.23 -12.74 2.10
CA LEU A 163 -5.73 -13.71 3.08
C LEU A 163 -4.26 -14.07 2.83
N ARG A 164 -3.85 -14.23 1.56
CA ARG A 164 -2.44 -14.47 1.17
C ARG A 164 -1.54 -13.31 1.60
N LEU A 165 -1.96 -12.06 1.37
CA LEU A 165 -1.24 -10.88 1.85
C LEU A 165 -1.13 -10.88 3.38
N MET A 166 -2.23 -11.15 4.09
CA MET A 166 -2.19 -11.20 5.57
C MET A 166 -1.29 -12.30 6.08
N LYS A 167 -1.23 -13.46 5.39
CA LYS A 167 -0.28 -14.53 5.72
C LYS A 167 1.17 -14.07 5.56
N LEU A 168 1.51 -13.38 4.46
CA LEU A 168 2.84 -12.80 4.27
C LEU A 168 3.26 -11.94 5.47
N TYR A 169 2.39 -11.04 5.93
CA TYR A 169 2.65 -10.22 7.11
C TYR A 169 2.75 -11.03 8.40
N ALA A 170 1.89 -12.02 8.58
CA ALA A 170 1.92 -12.89 9.77
C ALA A 170 3.19 -13.74 9.86
N ASP A 171 3.81 -14.03 8.73
CA ASP A 171 5.05 -14.80 8.62
C ASP A 171 6.29 -13.89 8.51
N GLY A 172 6.22 -12.63 8.96
CA GLY A 172 7.37 -11.69 8.98
C GLY A 172 7.89 -11.34 7.57
N GLY A 173 7.02 -11.25 6.58
CA GLY A 173 7.39 -10.92 5.20
C GLY A 173 7.95 -12.09 4.39
N GLN A 174 7.87 -13.33 4.92
CA GLN A 174 8.33 -14.54 4.26
C GLN A 174 7.19 -15.27 3.54
N TRP A 175 7.50 -15.82 2.36
CA TRP A 175 6.59 -16.66 1.60
C TRP A 175 7.37 -17.82 0.96
N GLU A 176 6.96 -19.05 1.27
CA GLU A 176 7.58 -20.27 0.74
C GLU A 176 9.11 -20.31 0.89
N GLY A 177 9.63 -19.74 1.98
CA GLY A 177 11.06 -19.68 2.27
C GLY A 177 11.82 -18.50 1.65
N GLU A 178 11.13 -17.65 0.87
CA GLU A 178 11.69 -16.42 0.31
C GLU A 178 11.29 -15.20 1.17
N GLN A 179 12.25 -14.34 1.50
CA GLN A 179 11.96 -13.04 2.12
C GLN A 179 11.46 -12.06 1.05
N ILE A 180 10.16 -11.77 1.05
CA ILE A 180 9.51 -10.87 0.09
C ILE A 180 9.55 -9.41 0.58
N LEU A 181 9.28 -9.19 1.86
CA LEU A 181 9.36 -7.88 2.51
C LEU A 181 10.45 -7.92 3.58
N ALA A 182 11.19 -6.83 3.77
CA ALA A 182 12.10 -6.68 4.90
C ALA A 182 11.34 -6.91 6.21
N GLU A 183 12.02 -7.47 7.20
CA GLU A 183 11.43 -7.79 8.51
C GLU A 183 11.20 -6.53 9.37
N ASP A 184 11.91 -5.41 9.08
CA ASP A 184 11.95 -4.15 9.85
C ASP A 184 10.83 -3.17 9.46
#